data_0dc32565dd12c2d3f83de4ff6509193e
#
_entry.id   0dc32565dd12c2d3f83de4ff6509193e
#
_cell.length_a   1.000
_cell.length_b   1.000
_cell.length_c   1.000
_cell.angle_alpha   90.00
_cell.angle_beta   90.00
_cell.angle_gamma   90.00
#
_symmetry.space_group_name_H-M   'P 1'
#
loop_
_entity.id
_entity.type
_entity.pdbx_description
1 polymer ?
#
loop_
_entity_poly.entity_id
_entity_poly.type
_entity_poly.pdbx_seq_one_letter_code
_entity_poly.pdbx_strand_id
1 'polypeptide(L)'
;IPGIEEIALSTNGHRLDELASPLRDAGVDRVNVSLDSLDPDRFRQITQRGDLARVKRGIEAARAVGFRSVKLNTVALKGFNDDELGAICVFAWQRDLLPRFIEEMPMASGRTYRSDSLLSASEIKRRVAALEPGARVVDDDGAAGPGAGPARYFRVVGPGAAGSAPRRFGIISAMTEHFCGSCNRLRLSASGALHACLAHDDAVDLRAPLRAGDPVALLAGIRRALAEKRDGHRFELIGLGGPRKSMVQIGG
;
A
#
# COMPACT_ATOMS: atom_id res chain seq x y z
N ILE A 1 8.61 -14.18 -17.95
CA ILE A 1 7.29 -14.34 -18.60
C ILE A 1 7.11 -13.15 -19.52
N PRO A 2 6.89 -13.36 -20.83
CA PRO A 2 6.65 -12.27 -21.77
C PRO A 2 5.45 -11.42 -21.34
N GLY A 3 5.58 -10.07 -21.40
CA GLY A 3 4.54 -9.14 -21.01
C GLY A 3 4.56 -8.72 -19.53
N ILE A 4 5.40 -9.34 -18.68
CA ILE A 4 5.68 -8.81 -17.33
C ILE A 4 6.77 -7.74 -17.43
N GLU A 5 6.39 -6.50 -17.16
CA GLU A 5 7.30 -5.34 -17.26
C GLU A 5 7.95 -4.99 -15.92
N GLU A 6 7.29 -5.37 -14.81
CA GLU A 6 7.73 -5.00 -13.48
C GLU A 6 7.25 -6.01 -12.43
N ILE A 7 8.12 -6.34 -11.49
CA ILE A 7 7.82 -7.13 -10.31
C ILE A 7 7.97 -6.25 -9.06
N ALA A 8 6.88 -6.10 -8.32
CA ALA A 8 6.87 -5.37 -7.06
C ALA A 8 6.52 -6.30 -5.89
N LEU A 9 7.25 -6.19 -4.80
CA LEU A 9 7.02 -6.94 -3.57
C LEU A 9 6.48 -6.01 -2.47
N SER A 10 5.46 -6.46 -1.73
CA SER A 10 5.06 -5.85 -0.46
C SER A 10 5.51 -6.74 0.70
N THR A 11 6.09 -6.15 1.74
CA THR A 11 6.69 -6.87 2.86
C THR A 11 6.54 -6.10 4.17
N ASN A 12 6.49 -6.82 5.30
CA ASN A 12 6.64 -6.24 6.63
C ASN A 12 8.09 -5.81 6.95
N GLY A 13 9.03 -6.05 6.05
CA GLY A 13 10.43 -5.65 6.19
C GLY A 13 11.28 -6.46 7.17
N HIS A 14 10.68 -7.41 7.91
CA HIS A 14 11.35 -8.11 9.02
C HIS A 14 12.58 -8.93 8.60
N ARG A 15 12.57 -9.49 7.39
CA ARG A 15 13.69 -10.26 6.83
C ARG A 15 14.36 -9.58 5.64
N LEU A 16 14.08 -8.32 5.42
CA LEU A 16 14.58 -7.61 4.24
C LEU A 16 16.09 -7.34 4.34
N ASP A 17 16.63 -7.25 5.55
CA ASP A 17 18.08 -7.18 5.80
C ASP A 17 18.82 -8.42 5.25
N GLU A 18 18.21 -9.60 5.26
CA GLU A 18 18.77 -10.85 4.72
C GLU A 18 18.42 -11.06 3.24
N LEU A 19 17.21 -10.62 2.83
CA LEU A 19 16.61 -10.99 1.55
C LEU A 19 16.72 -9.93 0.47
N ALA A 20 17.18 -8.71 0.77
CA ALA A 20 17.20 -7.62 -0.21
C ALA A 20 18.03 -7.99 -1.46
N SER A 21 19.26 -8.48 -1.30
CA SER A 21 20.11 -8.90 -2.42
C SER A 21 19.50 -10.09 -3.19
N PRO A 22 19.14 -11.22 -2.55
CA PRO A 22 18.50 -12.32 -3.28
C PRO A 22 17.23 -11.92 -4.05
N LEU A 23 16.41 -11.02 -3.50
CA LEU A 23 15.20 -10.53 -4.18
C LEU A 23 15.56 -9.68 -5.40
N ARG A 24 16.54 -8.80 -5.28
CA ARG A 24 17.04 -7.97 -6.39
C ARG A 24 17.60 -8.85 -7.50
N ASP A 25 18.41 -9.84 -7.15
CA ASP A 25 19.02 -10.79 -8.07
C ASP A 25 17.98 -11.67 -8.78
N ALA A 26 16.89 -11.98 -8.09
CA ALA A 26 15.72 -12.69 -8.65
C ALA A 26 14.85 -11.84 -9.58
N GLY A 27 15.16 -10.54 -9.77
CA GLY A 27 14.44 -9.66 -10.69
C GLY A 27 13.30 -8.86 -10.05
N VAL A 28 13.25 -8.74 -8.72
CA VAL A 28 12.30 -7.81 -8.08
C VAL A 28 12.78 -6.37 -8.35
N ASP A 29 11.89 -5.54 -8.91
CA ASP A 29 12.20 -4.16 -9.28
C ASP A 29 11.91 -3.18 -8.15
N ARG A 30 10.80 -3.39 -7.43
CA ARG A 30 10.30 -2.46 -6.41
C ARG A 30 9.92 -3.18 -5.13
N VAL A 31 10.13 -2.49 -4.01
CA VAL A 31 9.74 -3.00 -2.69
C VAL A 31 8.87 -1.97 -1.98
N ASN A 32 7.74 -2.44 -1.44
CA ASN A 32 6.89 -1.67 -0.55
C ASN A 32 7.06 -2.23 0.86
N VAL A 33 7.53 -1.43 1.80
CA VAL A 33 7.76 -1.84 3.19
C VAL A 33 6.66 -1.24 4.06
N SER A 34 6.01 -2.06 4.88
CA SER A 34 5.05 -1.58 5.88
C SER A 34 5.81 -0.96 7.06
N LEU A 35 5.48 0.30 7.37
CA LEU A 35 6.07 1.05 8.49
C LEU A 35 5.00 1.96 9.09
N ASP A 36 4.27 1.45 10.08
CA ASP A 36 3.12 2.15 10.65
C ASP A 36 3.48 3.10 11.80
N SER A 37 4.71 3.03 12.33
CA SER A 37 5.22 3.93 13.37
C SER A 37 6.75 3.98 13.38
N LEU A 38 7.31 5.09 13.82
CA LEU A 38 8.75 5.26 14.13
C LEU A 38 9.05 5.09 15.62
N ASP A 39 8.02 5.01 16.45
CA ASP A 39 8.09 4.70 17.87
C ASP A 39 8.12 3.17 18.07
N PRO A 40 9.11 2.59 18.79
CA PRO A 40 9.24 1.15 18.94
C PRO A 40 8.07 0.48 19.66
N ASP A 41 7.47 1.16 20.63
CA ASP A 41 6.39 0.59 21.43
C ASP A 41 5.08 0.60 20.65
N ARG A 42 4.75 1.71 19.98
CA ARG A 42 3.61 1.78 19.04
C ARG A 42 3.78 0.76 17.90
N PHE A 43 4.98 0.65 17.33
CA PHE A 43 5.26 -0.34 16.28
C PHE A 43 5.04 -1.77 16.77
N ARG A 44 5.48 -2.09 17.99
CA ARG A 44 5.24 -3.41 18.61
C ARG A 44 3.75 -3.63 18.88
N GLN A 45 3.05 -2.59 19.32
CA GLN A 45 1.60 -2.69 19.59
C GLN A 45 0.80 -3.02 18.32
N ILE A 46 1.05 -2.33 17.20
CA ILE A 46 0.30 -2.55 15.96
C ILE A 46 0.69 -3.86 15.27
N THR A 47 1.97 -4.23 15.32
CA THR A 47 2.48 -5.43 14.66
C THR A 47 2.43 -6.68 15.56
N GLN A 48 2.10 -6.53 16.85
CA GLN A 48 2.08 -7.53 17.90
C GLN A 48 3.45 -8.15 18.24
N ARG A 49 4.35 -8.31 17.27
CA ARG A 49 5.67 -8.96 17.44
C ARG A 49 6.78 -8.29 16.63
N GLY A 50 6.52 -7.14 16.04
CA GLY A 50 7.48 -6.47 15.16
C GLY A 50 8.68 -5.89 15.91
N ASP A 51 9.82 -5.94 15.28
CA ASP A 51 11.06 -5.27 15.70
C ASP A 51 11.35 -4.11 14.74
N LEU A 52 11.09 -2.88 15.18
CA LEU A 52 11.30 -1.68 14.38
C LEU A 52 12.77 -1.51 13.96
N ALA A 53 13.71 -1.84 14.85
CA ALA A 53 15.14 -1.72 14.55
C ALA A 53 15.52 -2.65 13.39
N ARG A 54 14.98 -3.88 13.38
CA ARG A 54 15.20 -4.83 12.29
C ARG A 54 14.57 -4.36 10.97
N VAL A 55 13.36 -3.83 11.02
CA VAL A 55 12.71 -3.25 9.82
C VAL A 55 13.51 -2.07 9.28
N LYS A 56 14.02 -1.17 10.14
CA LYS A 56 14.88 -0.07 9.72
C LYS A 56 16.17 -0.57 9.06
N ARG A 57 16.84 -1.62 9.59
CA ARG A 57 17.99 -2.25 8.91
C ARG A 57 17.61 -2.84 7.55
N GLY A 58 16.43 -3.48 7.46
CA GLY A 58 15.90 -4.00 6.19
C GLY A 58 15.67 -2.91 5.13
N ILE A 59 15.18 -1.74 5.55
CA ILE A 59 15.01 -0.57 4.67
C ILE A 59 16.38 -0.10 4.16
N GLU A 60 17.39 0.00 5.03
CA GLU A 60 18.74 0.40 4.60
C GLU A 60 19.36 -0.64 3.65
N ALA A 61 19.18 -1.93 3.91
CA ALA A 61 19.63 -2.98 3.00
C ALA A 61 18.95 -2.87 1.62
N ALA A 62 17.64 -2.62 1.58
CA ALA A 62 16.90 -2.41 0.33
C ALA A 62 17.41 -1.20 -0.46
N ARG A 63 17.79 -0.12 0.23
CA ARG A 63 18.41 1.05 -0.42
C ARG A 63 19.77 0.71 -1.01
N ALA A 64 20.59 -0.01 -0.25
CA ALA A 64 21.96 -0.34 -0.63
C ALA A 64 22.03 -1.22 -1.89
N VAL A 65 21.09 -2.17 -2.07
CA VAL A 65 21.09 -3.07 -3.24
C VAL A 65 20.49 -2.46 -4.51
N GLY A 66 19.95 -1.24 -4.44
CA GLY A 66 19.53 -0.48 -5.61
C GLY A 66 18.25 -1.00 -6.27
N PHE A 67 17.20 -1.29 -5.51
CA PHE A 67 15.86 -1.43 -6.09
C PHE A 67 15.46 -0.15 -6.82
N ARG A 68 14.76 -0.29 -7.95
CA ARG A 68 14.27 0.86 -8.74
C ARG A 68 13.42 1.83 -7.90
N SER A 69 12.69 1.31 -6.92
CA SER A 69 11.93 2.13 -5.97
C SER A 69 11.71 1.36 -4.68
N VAL A 70 11.93 2.03 -3.55
CA VAL A 70 11.51 1.56 -2.23
C VAL A 70 10.48 2.54 -1.69
N LYS A 71 9.29 2.04 -1.34
CA LYS A 71 8.19 2.84 -0.81
C LYS A 71 7.86 2.39 0.61
N LEU A 72 7.52 3.34 1.46
CA LEU A 72 7.03 3.05 2.81
C LEU A 72 5.50 3.18 2.83
N ASN A 73 4.82 2.16 3.27
CA ASN A 73 3.37 2.14 3.43
C ASN A 73 3.01 2.25 4.92
N THR A 74 2.17 3.20 5.25
CA THR A 74 1.68 3.46 6.60
C THR A 74 0.16 3.49 6.56
N VAL A 75 -0.52 2.64 7.32
CA VAL A 75 -1.95 2.81 7.58
C VAL A 75 -2.10 3.95 8.58
N ALA A 76 -2.73 5.04 8.15
CA ALA A 76 -2.87 6.24 8.97
C ALA A 76 -4.10 6.10 9.88
N LEU A 77 -3.88 6.11 11.19
CA LEU A 77 -4.88 5.87 12.22
C LEU A 77 -4.95 7.07 13.17
N LYS A 78 -6.12 7.69 13.25
CA LYS A 78 -6.38 8.81 14.15
C LYS A 78 -6.27 8.38 15.60
N GLY A 79 -5.55 9.16 16.40
CA GLY A 79 -5.31 8.88 17.82
C GLY A 79 -4.31 7.76 18.07
N PHE A 80 -3.65 7.23 17.03
CA PHE A 80 -2.64 6.19 17.19
C PHE A 80 -1.28 6.59 16.62
N ASN A 81 -1.19 6.92 15.34
CA ASN A 81 0.05 7.31 14.65
C ASN A 81 -0.10 8.59 13.82
N ASP A 82 -1.21 9.26 13.94
CA ASP A 82 -1.53 10.47 13.16
C ASP A 82 -0.64 11.67 13.50
N ASP A 83 0.02 11.65 14.65
CA ASP A 83 1.05 12.60 15.06
C ASP A 83 2.43 12.30 14.42
N GLU A 84 2.66 11.09 13.94
CA GLU A 84 3.93 10.66 13.35
C GLU A 84 4.02 10.86 11.83
N LEU A 85 2.92 11.19 11.12
CA LEU A 85 2.90 11.24 9.66
C LEU A 85 3.98 12.16 9.08
N GLY A 86 4.19 13.29 9.73
CA GLY A 86 5.26 14.20 9.38
C GLY A 86 6.65 13.60 9.58
N ALA A 87 6.89 12.99 10.74
CA ALA A 87 8.17 12.34 11.04
C ALA A 87 8.46 11.17 10.07
N ILE A 88 7.43 10.39 9.69
CA ILE A 88 7.55 9.33 8.69
C ILE A 88 7.92 9.91 7.31
N CYS A 89 7.35 11.05 6.93
CA CYS A 89 7.76 11.75 5.70
C CYS A 89 9.22 12.15 5.75
N VAL A 90 9.66 12.79 6.83
CA VAL A 90 11.06 13.21 6.99
C VAL A 90 12.01 12.00 6.96
N PHE A 91 11.68 10.94 7.71
CA PHE A 91 12.45 9.70 7.70
C PHE A 91 12.61 9.13 6.30
N ALA A 92 11.54 9.12 5.50
CA ALA A 92 11.54 8.63 4.13
C ALA A 92 12.37 9.53 3.21
N TRP A 93 12.15 10.84 3.22
CA TRP A 93 12.83 11.80 2.34
C TRP A 93 14.34 11.86 2.58
N GLN A 94 14.79 11.77 3.83
CA GLN A 94 16.22 11.69 4.16
C GLN A 94 16.92 10.44 3.56
N ARG A 95 16.13 9.49 3.06
CA ARG A 95 16.58 8.21 2.51
C ARG A 95 16.24 8.03 1.03
N ASP A 96 15.74 9.07 0.37
CA ASP A 96 15.22 9.02 -1.00
C ASP A 96 14.11 7.99 -1.18
N LEU A 97 13.29 7.78 -0.14
CA LEU A 97 12.15 6.88 -0.15
C LEU A 97 10.85 7.65 -0.36
N LEU A 98 9.84 6.96 -0.88
CA LEU A 98 8.52 7.53 -1.10
C LEU A 98 7.53 7.04 -0.02
N PRO A 99 7.15 7.86 0.96
CA PRO A 99 6.13 7.51 1.93
C PRO A 99 4.75 7.51 1.29
N ARG A 100 3.89 6.56 1.68
CA ARG A 100 2.50 6.46 1.25
C ARG A 100 1.62 6.18 2.46
N PHE A 101 0.62 6.99 2.64
CA PHE A 101 -0.39 6.83 3.67
C PHE A 101 -1.63 6.15 3.10
N ILE A 102 -2.19 5.23 3.85
CA ILE A 102 -3.34 4.41 3.46
C ILE A 102 -4.46 4.67 4.45
N GLU A 103 -5.63 5.06 3.97
CA GLU A 103 -6.82 5.12 4.81
C GLU A 103 -7.20 3.71 5.30
N GLU A 104 -7.52 3.59 6.56
CA GLU A 104 -7.96 2.32 7.13
C GLU A 104 -9.24 1.83 6.44
N MET A 105 -9.26 0.56 6.04
CA MET A 105 -10.40 -0.09 5.39
C MET A 105 -11.03 -1.13 6.31
N PRO A 106 -12.36 -1.29 6.32
CA PRO A 106 -13.05 -2.27 7.14
C PRO A 106 -12.87 -3.71 6.60
N MET A 107 -11.66 -4.23 6.70
CA MET A 107 -11.33 -5.61 6.33
C MET A 107 -11.76 -6.60 7.41
N ALA A 108 -11.85 -7.90 7.06
CA ALA A 108 -12.25 -8.97 7.97
C ALA A 108 -13.58 -8.68 8.70
N SER A 109 -14.58 -8.23 7.94
CA SER A 109 -15.90 -7.77 8.44
C SER A 109 -15.81 -6.60 9.43
N GLY A 110 -14.81 -5.73 9.27
CA GLY A 110 -14.64 -4.55 10.10
C GLY A 110 -14.22 -4.82 11.55
N ARG A 111 -13.82 -6.05 11.88
CA ARG A 111 -13.52 -6.43 13.27
C ARG A 111 -12.43 -5.61 13.94
N THR A 112 -11.50 -5.07 13.17
CA THR A 112 -10.41 -4.21 13.67
C THR A 112 -10.63 -2.74 13.32
N TYR A 113 -11.61 -2.44 12.47
CA TYR A 113 -11.92 -1.10 12.03
C TYR A 113 -12.68 -0.33 13.10
N ARG A 114 -12.31 0.90 13.30
CA ARG A 114 -13.02 1.84 14.18
C ARG A 114 -13.37 3.10 13.36
N SER A 115 -14.63 3.47 13.35
CA SER A 115 -15.08 4.65 12.60
C SER A 115 -14.46 5.97 13.10
N ASP A 116 -14.05 5.99 14.37
CA ASP A 116 -13.37 7.12 15.01
C ASP A 116 -11.85 7.15 14.73
N SER A 117 -11.27 6.05 14.23
CA SER A 117 -9.84 5.96 13.85
C SER A 117 -9.56 6.36 12.40
N LEU A 118 -10.58 6.52 11.56
CA LEU A 118 -10.39 6.92 10.17
C LEU A 118 -9.74 8.31 10.10
N LEU A 119 -8.62 8.38 9.40
CA LEU A 119 -7.95 9.63 9.06
C LEU A 119 -8.12 9.87 7.56
N SER A 120 -8.91 10.88 7.20
CA SER A 120 -9.21 11.20 5.81
C SER A 120 -8.00 11.72 5.03
N ALA A 121 -8.04 11.62 3.70
CA ALA A 121 -6.99 12.17 2.83
C ALA A 121 -6.73 13.66 3.10
N SER A 122 -7.79 14.44 3.37
CA SER A 122 -7.66 15.86 3.71
C SER A 122 -6.94 16.09 5.05
N GLU A 123 -7.21 15.25 6.05
CA GLU A 123 -6.53 15.31 7.34
C GLU A 123 -5.07 14.88 7.25
N ILE A 124 -4.77 13.83 6.46
CA ILE A 124 -3.40 13.41 6.18
C ILE A 124 -2.61 14.57 5.55
N LYS A 125 -3.16 15.22 4.51
CA LYS A 125 -2.53 16.39 3.86
C LYS A 125 -2.25 17.52 4.87
N ARG A 126 -3.21 17.83 5.73
CA ARG A 126 -3.06 18.88 6.76
C ARG A 126 -1.95 18.54 7.76
N ARG A 127 -1.87 17.29 8.23
CA ARG A 127 -0.84 16.86 9.18
C ARG A 127 0.55 16.84 8.56
N VAL A 128 0.66 16.43 7.29
CA VAL A 128 1.94 16.50 6.58
C VAL A 128 2.34 17.96 6.33
N ALA A 129 1.40 18.87 6.01
CA ALA A 129 1.70 20.29 5.87
C ALA A 129 2.16 20.92 7.18
N ALA A 130 1.67 20.46 8.32
CA ALA A 130 2.04 20.97 9.64
C ALA A 130 3.50 20.71 10.06
N LEU A 131 4.27 19.95 9.26
CA LEU A 131 5.71 19.77 9.46
C LEU A 131 6.49 21.08 9.54
N GLU A 132 6.02 22.11 8.84
CA GLU A 132 6.73 23.36 8.68
C GLU A 132 5.73 24.53 8.61
N PRO A 133 5.90 25.59 9.41
CA PRO A 133 5.06 26.76 9.30
C PRO A 133 5.07 27.35 7.88
N GLY A 134 3.90 27.61 7.33
CA GLY A 134 3.74 28.14 5.97
C GLY A 134 3.86 27.10 4.85
N ALA A 135 4.10 25.83 5.16
CA ALA A 135 4.06 24.77 4.16
C ALA A 135 2.63 24.49 3.70
N ARG A 136 2.51 24.08 2.45
CA ARG A 136 1.25 23.62 1.83
C ARG A 136 1.48 22.37 1.01
N VAL A 137 0.43 21.60 0.86
CA VAL A 137 0.41 20.39 0.01
C VAL A 137 -0.22 20.75 -1.33
N VAL A 138 0.44 20.37 -2.41
CA VAL A 138 -0.04 20.55 -3.79
C VAL A 138 -0.05 19.19 -4.50
N ASP A 139 -0.91 19.05 -5.49
CA ASP A 139 -0.94 17.84 -6.33
C ASP A 139 0.39 17.66 -7.08
N ASP A 140 0.80 16.41 -7.30
CA ASP A 140 2.01 16.07 -8.04
C ASP A 140 1.67 15.09 -9.17
N ASP A 141 1.04 15.63 -10.21
CA ASP A 141 0.56 14.87 -11.38
C ASP A 141 1.69 14.19 -12.18
N GLY A 142 2.93 14.67 -12.03
CA GLY A 142 4.11 14.09 -12.69
C GLY A 142 4.63 12.80 -12.03
N ALA A 143 4.13 12.42 -10.85
CA ALA A 143 4.61 11.25 -10.11
C ALA A 143 3.87 9.95 -10.48
N ALA A 144 2.77 10.03 -11.18
CA ALA A 144 1.95 8.90 -11.61
C ALA A 144 2.41 8.38 -12.97
N GLY A 145 3.48 7.59 -13.01
CA GLY A 145 3.83 6.82 -14.21
C GLY A 145 2.88 5.63 -14.44
N PRO A 146 2.92 4.99 -15.63
CA PRO A 146 2.19 3.76 -15.89
C PRO A 146 2.45 2.73 -14.77
N GLY A 147 1.42 2.09 -14.23
CA GLY A 147 1.54 1.15 -13.12
C GLY A 147 1.70 1.77 -11.73
N ALA A 148 1.47 3.07 -11.56
CA ALA A 148 1.63 3.78 -10.28
C ALA A 148 0.77 3.25 -9.12
N GLY A 149 -0.20 2.39 -9.40
CA GLY A 149 -1.13 1.82 -8.41
C GLY A 149 -2.19 2.84 -7.94
N PRO A 150 -2.84 2.61 -6.80
CA PRO A 150 -4.00 3.38 -6.35
C PRO A 150 -3.64 4.68 -5.63
N ALA A 151 -2.38 5.02 -5.47
CA ALA A 151 -1.96 6.20 -4.74
C ALA A 151 -2.05 7.46 -5.63
N ARG A 152 -2.67 8.51 -5.11
CA ARG A 152 -2.47 9.87 -5.61
C ARG A 152 -1.24 10.46 -4.94
N TYR A 153 -0.47 11.24 -5.70
CA TYR A 153 0.79 11.80 -5.21
C TYR A 153 0.68 13.30 -4.99
N PHE A 154 1.42 13.78 -4.00
CA PHE A 154 1.43 15.15 -3.55
C PHE A 154 2.85 15.60 -3.25
N ARG A 155 3.07 16.92 -3.28
CA ARG A 155 4.32 17.56 -2.86
C ARG A 155 4.07 18.55 -1.73
N VAL A 156 5.00 18.58 -0.79
CA VAL A 156 5.06 19.64 0.22
C VAL A 156 5.89 20.78 -0.35
N VAL A 157 5.31 21.96 -0.41
CA VAL A 157 5.96 23.22 -0.83
C VAL A 157 5.93 24.19 0.33
N GLY A 158 7.07 24.83 0.63
CA GLY A 158 7.22 25.75 1.76
C GLY A 158 8.62 26.32 1.80
N PRO A 159 8.92 27.20 2.79
CA PRO A 159 10.21 27.87 2.89
C PRO A 159 11.42 26.93 2.92
N GLY A 160 11.31 25.81 3.63
CA GLY A 160 12.39 24.81 3.71
C GLY A 160 12.50 23.87 2.50
N ALA A 161 11.62 24.00 1.49
CA ALA A 161 11.67 23.18 0.28
C ALA A 161 12.53 23.81 -0.82
N ALA A 162 12.96 25.05 -0.68
CA ALA A 162 13.74 25.76 -1.69
C ALA A 162 15.13 25.08 -1.85
N GLY A 163 15.44 24.63 -3.08
CA GLY A 163 16.72 23.98 -3.40
C GLY A 163 16.86 22.53 -2.93
N SER A 164 15.85 21.93 -2.33
CA SER A 164 15.84 20.54 -1.88
C SER A 164 15.20 19.62 -2.93
N ALA A 165 15.51 18.32 -2.84
CA ALA A 165 14.78 17.30 -3.62
C ALA A 165 13.26 17.37 -3.32
N PRO A 166 12.39 17.06 -4.31
CA PRO A 166 10.96 17.15 -4.12
C PRO A 166 10.47 16.30 -2.94
N ARG A 167 9.84 16.96 -1.96
CA ARG A 167 9.26 16.31 -0.77
C ARG A 167 7.91 15.68 -1.15
N ARG A 168 7.97 14.52 -1.78
CA ARG A 168 6.81 13.79 -2.30
C ARG A 168 6.26 12.80 -1.30
N PHE A 169 4.94 12.62 -1.32
CA PHE A 169 4.26 11.53 -0.62
C PHE A 169 3.01 11.08 -1.38
N GLY A 170 2.52 9.89 -1.09
CA GLY A 170 1.30 9.36 -1.69
C GLY A 170 0.19 9.16 -0.67
N ILE A 171 -1.06 9.19 -1.13
CA ILE A 171 -2.22 8.79 -0.34
C ILE A 171 -3.02 7.76 -1.13
N ILE A 172 -3.39 6.66 -0.47
CA ILE A 172 -4.32 5.65 -0.96
C ILE A 172 -5.63 5.84 -0.20
N SER A 173 -6.51 6.67 -0.76
CA SER A 173 -7.77 7.08 -0.14
C SER A 173 -8.91 6.17 -0.60
N ALA A 174 -8.99 4.99 -0.01
CA ALA A 174 -10.03 4.03 -0.33
C ALA A 174 -11.41 4.39 0.24
N MET A 175 -11.46 5.23 1.29
CA MET A 175 -12.67 5.53 2.04
C MET A 175 -13.25 6.91 1.70
N THR A 176 -12.40 7.92 1.47
CA THR A 176 -12.86 9.31 1.32
C THR A 176 -12.71 9.86 -0.09
N GLU A 177 -11.74 9.40 -0.88
CA GLU A 177 -11.52 9.82 -2.27
C GLU A 177 -11.37 8.58 -3.17
N HIS A 178 -12.49 7.94 -3.53
CA HIS A 178 -12.49 6.66 -4.24
C HIS A 178 -11.79 6.71 -5.59
N PHE A 179 -10.99 5.67 -5.86
CA PHE A 179 -10.28 5.47 -7.12
C PHE A 179 -10.80 4.23 -7.89
N CYS A 180 -11.98 3.74 -7.57
CA CYS A 180 -12.52 2.48 -8.10
C CYS A 180 -12.72 2.52 -9.62
N GLY A 181 -13.17 3.63 -10.18
CA GLY A 181 -13.42 3.76 -11.62
C GLY A 181 -12.16 3.63 -12.51
N SER A 182 -10.96 3.85 -11.96
CA SER A 182 -9.69 3.66 -12.66
C SER A 182 -8.93 2.40 -12.23
N CYS A 183 -9.55 1.53 -11.43
CA CYS A 183 -8.89 0.37 -10.84
C CYS A 183 -8.73 -0.78 -11.84
N ASN A 184 -7.50 -1.07 -12.27
CA ASN A 184 -7.13 -2.16 -13.17
C ASN A 184 -6.54 -3.40 -12.46
N ARG A 185 -6.72 -3.54 -11.13
CA ARG A 185 -6.08 -4.59 -10.33
C ARG A 185 -6.94 -5.83 -10.23
N LEU A 186 -6.28 -6.97 -10.24
CA LEU A 186 -6.79 -8.29 -9.86
C LEU A 186 -5.92 -8.83 -8.72
N ARG A 187 -6.43 -9.80 -7.97
CA ARG A 187 -5.70 -10.47 -6.90
C ARG A 187 -5.83 -11.98 -7.04
N LEU A 188 -4.71 -12.66 -7.08
CA LEU A 188 -4.65 -14.10 -7.04
C LEU A 188 -4.20 -14.54 -5.65
N SER A 189 -5.06 -15.28 -4.95
CA SER A 189 -4.68 -15.83 -3.64
C SER A 189 -3.73 -17.02 -3.79
N ALA A 190 -3.02 -17.36 -2.71
CA ALA A 190 -2.18 -18.55 -2.66
C ALA A 190 -2.97 -19.86 -2.89
N SER A 191 -4.28 -19.85 -2.66
CA SER A 191 -5.17 -20.98 -2.93
C SER A 191 -5.65 -21.08 -4.39
N GLY A 192 -5.26 -20.14 -5.26
CA GLY A 192 -5.65 -20.13 -6.68
C GLY A 192 -7.01 -19.48 -6.95
N ALA A 193 -7.56 -18.72 -6.00
CA ALA A 193 -8.78 -17.94 -6.19
C ALA A 193 -8.45 -16.56 -6.75
N LEU A 194 -9.07 -16.18 -7.87
CA LEU A 194 -8.92 -14.88 -8.52
C LEU A 194 -10.02 -13.93 -8.05
N HIS A 195 -9.65 -12.88 -7.33
CA HIS A 195 -10.53 -11.82 -6.87
C HIS A 195 -10.44 -10.60 -7.80
N ALA A 196 -11.56 -10.13 -8.29
CA ALA A 196 -11.63 -8.92 -9.12
C ALA A 196 -11.47 -7.63 -8.29
N CYS A 197 -11.84 -7.68 -7.01
CA CYS A 197 -11.76 -6.53 -6.09
C CYS A 197 -11.32 -6.97 -4.70
N LEU A 198 -10.58 -6.10 -4.00
CA LEU A 198 -10.19 -6.28 -2.60
C LEU A 198 -11.40 -6.27 -1.65
N ALA A 199 -12.38 -5.44 -1.96
CA ALA A 199 -13.50 -5.13 -1.07
C ALA A 199 -14.63 -6.17 -1.09
N HIS A 200 -14.51 -7.22 -1.89
CA HIS A 200 -15.55 -8.24 -2.06
C HIS A 200 -15.01 -9.64 -1.81
N ASP A 201 -15.88 -10.52 -1.30
CA ASP A 201 -15.55 -11.94 -1.08
C ASP A 201 -15.61 -12.76 -2.37
N ASP A 202 -16.21 -12.22 -3.44
CA ASP A 202 -16.39 -12.90 -4.73
C ASP A 202 -15.04 -13.30 -5.32
N ALA A 203 -14.93 -14.56 -5.77
CA ALA A 203 -13.71 -15.06 -6.39
C ALA A 203 -14.03 -16.21 -7.37
N VAL A 204 -13.19 -16.31 -8.38
CA VAL A 204 -13.22 -17.42 -9.36
C VAL A 204 -12.09 -18.39 -9.02
N ASP A 205 -12.42 -19.67 -8.83
CA ASP A 205 -11.40 -20.72 -8.64
C ASP A 205 -10.70 -21.00 -9.98
N LEU A 206 -9.40 -20.68 -10.03
CA LEU A 206 -8.53 -20.97 -11.17
C LEU A 206 -7.67 -22.23 -10.94
N ARG A 207 -7.66 -22.79 -9.74
CA ARG A 207 -6.84 -23.94 -9.39
C ARG A 207 -7.31 -25.21 -10.11
N ALA A 208 -8.62 -25.43 -10.18
CA ALA A 208 -9.19 -26.62 -10.82
C ALA A 208 -8.83 -26.71 -12.31
N PRO A 209 -9.11 -25.69 -13.15
CA PRO A 209 -8.73 -25.71 -14.57
C PRO A 209 -7.20 -25.75 -14.78
N LEU A 210 -6.42 -25.07 -13.90
CA LEU A 210 -4.95 -25.10 -13.99
C LEU A 210 -4.42 -26.54 -13.77
N ARG A 211 -4.92 -27.26 -12.77
CA ARG A 211 -4.51 -28.64 -12.46
C ARG A 211 -4.96 -29.64 -13.52
N ALA A 212 -6.09 -29.38 -14.15
CA ALA A 212 -6.58 -30.18 -15.26
C ALA A 212 -5.80 -29.94 -16.58
N GLY A 213 -4.93 -28.91 -16.62
CA GLY A 213 -4.24 -28.53 -17.86
C GLY A 213 -5.20 -27.99 -18.92
N ASP A 214 -6.32 -27.40 -18.51
CA ASP A 214 -7.34 -26.83 -19.40
C ASP A 214 -7.16 -25.31 -19.58
N PRO A 215 -6.45 -24.87 -20.62
CA PRO A 215 -6.22 -23.43 -20.85
C PRO A 215 -7.49 -22.71 -21.28
N VAL A 216 -8.47 -23.38 -21.85
CA VAL A 216 -9.74 -22.76 -22.29
C VAL A 216 -10.58 -22.43 -21.07
N ALA A 217 -10.76 -23.40 -20.16
CA ALA A 217 -11.47 -23.14 -18.91
C ALA A 217 -10.74 -22.11 -18.01
N LEU A 218 -9.40 -22.14 -17.99
CA LEU A 218 -8.60 -21.15 -17.27
C LEU A 218 -8.85 -19.72 -17.80
N LEU A 219 -8.78 -19.54 -19.12
CA LEU A 219 -9.03 -18.23 -19.75
C LEU A 219 -10.49 -17.78 -19.56
N ALA A 220 -11.45 -18.69 -19.65
CA ALA A 220 -12.86 -18.39 -19.38
C ALA A 220 -13.06 -17.91 -17.92
N GLY A 221 -12.38 -18.54 -16.95
CA GLY A 221 -12.39 -18.13 -15.55
C GLY A 221 -11.83 -16.72 -15.34
N ILE A 222 -10.72 -16.39 -15.98
CA ILE A 222 -10.12 -15.04 -15.92
C ILE A 222 -11.08 -14.00 -16.53
N ARG A 223 -11.65 -14.29 -17.71
CA ARG A 223 -12.60 -13.39 -18.37
C ARG A 223 -13.85 -13.16 -17.51
N ARG A 224 -14.36 -14.22 -16.86
CA ARG A 224 -15.48 -14.11 -15.93
C ARG A 224 -15.15 -13.18 -14.75
N ALA A 225 -14.00 -13.36 -14.11
CA ALA A 225 -13.57 -12.49 -13.01
C ALA A 225 -13.49 -11.01 -13.44
N LEU A 226 -13.02 -10.73 -14.66
CA LEU A 226 -12.96 -9.39 -15.21
C LEU A 226 -14.36 -8.82 -15.48
N ALA A 227 -15.26 -9.61 -16.08
CA ALA A 227 -16.63 -9.19 -16.38
C ALA A 227 -17.48 -8.93 -15.12
N GLU A 228 -17.22 -9.68 -14.05
CA GLU A 228 -17.89 -9.54 -12.76
C GLU A 228 -17.27 -8.43 -11.87
N LYS A 229 -16.23 -7.74 -12.35
CA LYS A 229 -15.59 -6.65 -11.60
C LYS A 229 -16.56 -5.49 -11.44
N ARG A 230 -16.85 -5.15 -10.19
CA ARG A 230 -17.79 -4.07 -9.83
C ARG A 230 -17.12 -2.70 -9.96
N ASP A 231 -17.92 -1.67 -10.26
CA ASP A 231 -17.46 -0.29 -10.42
C ASP A 231 -17.02 0.37 -9.10
N GLY A 232 -17.34 -0.25 -7.95
CA GLY A 232 -16.98 0.28 -6.65
C GLY A 232 -17.01 -0.76 -5.53
N HIS A 233 -16.56 -0.34 -4.37
CA HIS A 233 -16.71 -1.10 -3.13
C HIS A 233 -17.97 -0.67 -2.37
N ARG A 234 -18.29 -1.44 -1.32
CA ARG A 234 -19.40 -1.17 -0.40
C ARG A 234 -18.93 -0.83 1.01
N PHE A 235 -17.70 -0.37 1.16
CA PHE A 235 -17.19 0.06 2.46
C PHE A 235 -18.03 1.22 2.98
N GLU A 236 -18.48 1.11 4.22
CA GLU A 236 -19.19 2.15 4.94
C GLU A 236 -18.28 2.73 6.02
N LEU A 237 -18.44 4.02 6.29
CA LEU A 237 -17.64 4.70 7.33
C LEU A 237 -17.88 4.14 8.74
N ILE A 238 -18.98 3.42 8.94
CA ILE A 238 -19.30 2.72 10.19
C ILE A 238 -18.64 1.32 10.30
N GLY A 239 -17.83 0.93 9.32
CA GLY A 239 -17.12 -0.35 9.32
C GLY A 239 -17.84 -1.52 8.65
N LEU A 240 -18.97 -1.28 8.02
CA LEU A 240 -19.71 -2.30 7.26
C LEU A 240 -19.27 -2.36 5.79
N GLY A 241 -19.78 -3.34 5.07
CA GLY A 241 -19.58 -3.49 3.62
C GLY A 241 -18.23 -4.07 3.21
N GLY A 242 -17.36 -4.39 4.15
CA GLY A 242 -16.06 -5.01 3.88
C GLY A 242 -16.13 -6.53 3.70
N PRO A 243 -15.08 -7.15 3.10
CA PRO A 243 -15.00 -8.60 2.93
C PRO A 243 -14.84 -9.29 4.29
N ARG A 244 -15.32 -10.53 4.37
CA ARG A 244 -15.11 -11.39 5.55
C ARG A 244 -13.66 -11.84 5.68
N LYS A 245 -12.95 -11.91 4.57
CA LYS A 245 -11.55 -12.32 4.49
C LYS A 245 -10.61 -11.20 4.91
N SER A 246 -9.49 -11.58 5.51
CA SER A 246 -8.38 -10.65 5.77
C SER A 246 -7.55 -10.41 4.51
N MET A 247 -6.72 -9.38 4.51
CA MET A 247 -5.80 -9.07 3.41
C MET A 247 -4.92 -10.25 3.02
N VAL A 248 -4.37 -10.96 4.02
CA VAL A 248 -3.47 -12.13 3.80
C VAL A 248 -4.19 -13.27 3.06
N GLN A 249 -5.49 -13.45 3.28
CA GLN A 249 -6.27 -14.52 2.65
C GLN A 249 -6.60 -14.26 1.18
N ILE A 250 -6.48 -13.02 0.73
CA ILE A 250 -6.84 -12.59 -0.62
C ILE A 250 -5.64 -12.10 -1.44
N GLY A 251 -4.43 -12.51 -1.08
CA GLY A 251 -3.21 -12.21 -1.82
C GLY A 251 -2.67 -10.79 -1.59
N GLY A 252 -2.75 -10.29 -0.36
CA GLY A 252 -2.25 -8.97 0.00
C GLY A 252 -1.49 -8.96 1.30
#